data_85cdb7e9560a31a467f6814dad840645
#
_entry.id   85cdb7e9560a31a467f6814dad840645
#
_cell.length_a   1.000
_cell.length_b   1.000
_cell.length_c   1.000
_cell.angle_alpha   90.00
_cell.angle_beta   90.00
_cell.angle_gamma   90.00
#
_symmetry.space_group_name_H-M   'P 1'
#
loop_
_entity.id
_entity.type
_entity.pdbx_description
1 polymer ?
#
loop_
_entity_poly.entity_id
_entity_poly.type
_entity_poly.pdbx_seq_one_letter_code
_entity_poly.pdbx_strand_id
1 'polypeptide(L)' 'SDLEADVMKKMLIDELHKALDELEELDRTIMEMYSKNHSEAEIGQAIGMSQKGVNKRKHKVLLKLNTRLKDFR' A
#
# COMPACT_ATOMS: atom_id res chain seq x y z
N SER A 1 14.10 17.50 17.12
CA SER A 1 13.64 18.77 16.58
C SER A 1 12.67 18.54 15.42
N ASP A 2 11.97 19.58 15.04
CA ASP A 2 11.01 19.51 13.93
C ASP A 2 11.70 19.15 12.61
N LEU A 3 12.94 19.63 12.44
CA LEU A 3 13.72 19.34 11.23
C LEU A 3 14.04 17.85 11.11
N GLU A 4 14.44 17.23 12.20
CA GLU A 4 14.71 15.78 12.21
C GLU A 4 13.44 14.98 11.90
N ALA A 5 12.32 15.36 12.51
CA ALA A 5 11.04 14.70 12.26
C ALA A 5 10.62 14.83 10.80
N ASP A 6 10.83 16.00 10.19
CA ASP A 6 10.51 16.25 8.78
C ASP A 6 11.38 15.42 7.85
N VAL A 7 12.67 15.28 8.14
CA VAL A 7 13.59 14.45 7.37
C VAL A 7 13.19 12.98 7.44
N MET A 8 12.89 12.49 8.65
CA MET A 8 12.47 11.10 8.84
C MET A 8 11.16 10.80 8.12
N LYS A 9 10.22 11.73 8.18
CA LYS A 9 8.94 11.59 7.47
C LYS A 9 9.14 11.53 5.96
N LYS A 10 10.01 12.36 5.42
CA LYS A 10 10.33 12.34 4.00
C LYS A 10 10.96 11.02 3.59
N MET A 11 11.89 10.51 4.37
CA MET A 11 12.53 9.22 4.11
C MET A 11 11.53 8.09 4.11
N LEU A 12 10.58 8.11 5.05
CA LEU A 12 9.51 7.11 5.13
C LEU A 12 8.63 7.16 3.88
N ILE A 13 8.23 8.35 3.46
CA ILE A 13 7.38 8.54 2.28
C ILE A 13 8.11 8.07 1.01
N ASP A 14 9.39 8.42 0.87
CA ASP A 14 10.19 7.99 -0.27
C ASP A 14 10.30 6.46 -0.33
N GLU A 15 10.52 5.81 0.81
CA GLU A 15 10.60 4.36 0.88
C GLU A 15 9.26 3.71 0.55
N LEU A 16 8.16 4.31 1.00
CA LEU A 16 6.81 3.85 0.67
C LEU A 16 6.57 3.90 -0.83
N HIS A 17 6.95 5.00 -1.48
CA HIS A 17 6.79 5.13 -2.94
C HIS A 17 7.60 4.07 -3.68
N LYS A 18 8.83 3.81 -3.25
CA LYS A 18 9.66 2.75 -3.85
C LYS A 18 9.00 1.39 -3.70
N ALA A 19 8.48 1.11 -2.52
CA ALA A 19 7.82 -0.17 -2.27
C ALA A 19 6.58 -0.35 -3.14
N LEU A 20 5.79 0.70 -3.32
CA LEU A 20 4.61 0.67 -4.19
C LEU A 20 4.99 0.47 -5.65
N ASP A 21 6.07 1.10 -6.11
CA ASP A 21 6.55 0.96 -7.48
C ASP A 21 7.04 -0.45 -7.80
N GLU A 22 7.47 -1.20 -6.79
CA GLU A 22 7.92 -2.58 -6.95
C GLU A 22 6.79 -3.60 -6.96
N LEU A 23 5.57 -3.18 -6.64
CA LEU A 23 4.41 -4.08 -6.67
C LEU A 23 4.01 -4.43 -8.10
N GLU A 24 3.43 -5.61 -8.26
CA GLU A 24 2.76 -5.96 -9.50
C GLU A 24 1.65 -4.94 -9.78
N GLU A 25 1.35 -4.73 -11.05
CA GLU A 25 0.34 -3.76 -11.47
C GLU A 25 -1.01 -3.97 -10.78
N LEU A 26 -1.43 -5.23 -10.67
CA LEU A 26 -2.69 -5.57 -10.02
C LEU A 26 -2.71 -5.13 -8.55
N ASP A 27 -1.64 -5.45 -7.81
CA ASP A 27 -1.55 -5.09 -6.40
C ASP A 27 -1.49 -3.58 -6.22
N ARG A 28 -0.79 -2.88 -7.10
CA ARG A 28 -0.72 -1.42 -7.08
C ARG A 28 -2.10 -0.80 -7.29
N THR A 29 -2.86 -1.33 -8.25
CA THR A 29 -4.23 -0.87 -8.51
C THR A 29 -5.12 -1.06 -7.30
N ILE A 30 -5.02 -2.22 -6.63
CA ILE A 30 -5.78 -2.49 -5.41
C ILE A 30 -5.44 -1.44 -4.34
N MET A 31 -4.15 -1.19 -4.13
CA MET A 31 -3.73 -0.24 -3.10
C MET A 31 -4.12 1.20 -3.43
N GLU A 32 -4.07 1.60 -4.70
CA GLU A 32 -4.51 2.92 -5.13
C GLU A 32 -6.00 3.12 -4.87
N MET A 33 -6.82 2.14 -5.23
CA MET A 33 -8.27 2.21 -5.00
C MET A 33 -8.58 2.21 -3.50
N TYR A 34 -7.86 1.39 -2.74
CA TYR A 34 -8.01 1.36 -1.28
C TYR A 34 -7.69 2.73 -0.66
N SER A 35 -6.62 3.38 -1.13
CA SER A 35 -6.22 4.71 -0.63
C SER A 35 -7.26 5.79 -0.93
N LYS A 36 -8.09 5.57 -1.94
CA LYS A 36 -9.19 6.46 -2.31
C LYS A 36 -10.50 6.08 -1.64
N ASN A 37 -10.44 5.23 -0.63
CA ASN A 37 -11.59 4.80 0.19
C ASN A 37 -12.62 3.94 -0.55
N HIS A 38 -12.21 3.24 -1.62
CA HIS A 38 -13.08 2.25 -2.24
C HIS A 38 -13.17 1.00 -1.36
N SER A 39 -14.34 0.40 -1.31
CA SER A 39 -14.54 -0.85 -0.58
C SER A 39 -13.90 -2.02 -1.34
N GLU A 40 -13.64 -3.11 -0.63
CA GLU A 40 -13.11 -4.32 -1.27
C GLU A 40 -14.05 -4.85 -2.34
N ALA A 41 -15.36 -4.74 -2.12
CA ALA A 41 -16.37 -5.14 -3.10
C ALA A 41 -16.26 -4.27 -4.37
N GLU A 42 -16.13 -2.96 -4.20
CA GLU A 42 -15.96 -2.03 -5.33
C GLU A 42 -14.68 -2.32 -6.10
N ILE A 43 -13.58 -2.54 -5.40
CA ILE A 43 -12.30 -2.88 -6.02
C ILE A 43 -12.42 -4.17 -6.80
N GLY A 44 -13.00 -5.20 -6.20
CA GLY A 44 -13.19 -6.48 -6.86
C GLY A 44 -14.01 -6.37 -8.13
N GLN A 45 -15.07 -5.57 -8.10
CA GLN A 45 -15.91 -5.33 -9.26
C GLN A 45 -15.13 -4.63 -10.39
N ALA A 46 -14.29 -3.66 -10.03
CA ALA A 46 -13.50 -2.91 -11.01
C ALA A 46 -12.42 -3.75 -11.70
N ILE A 47 -11.81 -4.69 -10.97
CA ILE A 47 -10.68 -5.47 -11.50
C ILE A 47 -11.03 -6.92 -11.82
N GLY A 48 -12.31 -7.30 -11.66
CA GLY A 48 -12.77 -8.65 -12.00
C GLY A 48 -12.35 -9.71 -10.97
N MET A 49 -12.27 -9.37 -9.70
CA MET A 49 -11.93 -10.28 -8.61
C MET A 49 -13.04 -10.34 -7.58
N SER A 50 -13.12 -11.45 -6.85
CA SER A 50 -14.01 -11.55 -5.69
C SER A 50 -13.53 -10.62 -4.58
N GLN A 51 -14.46 -10.20 -3.72
CA GLN A 51 -14.12 -9.40 -2.55
C GLN A 51 -13.09 -10.12 -1.67
N LYS A 52 -13.25 -11.43 -1.49
CA LYS A 52 -12.33 -12.25 -0.71
C LYS A 52 -10.94 -12.27 -1.33
N GLY A 53 -10.85 -12.36 -2.65
CA GLY A 53 -9.58 -12.31 -3.36
C GLY A 53 -8.87 -10.97 -3.19
N VAL A 54 -9.61 -9.86 -3.28
CA VAL A 54 -9.06 -8.51 -3.04
C VAL A 54 -8.54 -8.39 -1.61
N ASN A 55 -9.33 -8.85 -0.63
CA ASN A 55 -8.92 -8.84 0.78
C ASN A 55 -7.61 -9.59 0.98
N LYS A 56 -7.50 -10.78 0.41
CA LYS A 56 -6.31 -11.61 0.55
C LYS A 56 -5.08 -10.94 -0.03
N ARG A 57 -5.19 -10.36 -1.24
CA ARG A 57 -4.07 -9.66 -1.87
C ARG A 57 -3.69 -8.41 -1.11
N LYS A 58 -4.67 -7.64 -0.65
CA LYS A 58 -4.42 -6.45 0.15
C LYS A 58 -3.64 -6.80 1.42
N HIS A 59 -4.04 -7.84 2.13
CA HIS A 59 -3.34 -8.26 3.35
C HIS A 59 -1.89 -8.66 3.07
N LYS A 60 -1.66 -9.38 1.97
CA LYS A 60 -0.32 -9.79 1.56
C LYS A 60 0.56 -8.57 1.28
N VAL A 61 0.03 -7.59 0.57
CA VAL A 61 0.76 -6.35 0.28
C VAL A 61 1.06 -5.58 1.56
N LEU A 62 0.08 -5.45 2.46
CA LEU A 62 0.27 -4.76 3.73
C LEU A 62 1.36 -5.40 4.59
N LEU A 63 1.45 -6.74 4.58
CA LEU A 63 2.52 -7.44 5.27
C LEU A 63 3.90 -7.11 4.67
N LYS A 64 4.00 -7.08 3.35
CA LYS A 64 5.25 -6.71 2.67
C LYS A 64 5.65 -5.27 3.01
N LEU A 65 4.71 -4.35 2.97
CA LEU A 65 4.97 -2.96 3.31
C LEU A 65 5.38 -2.80 4.77
N ASN A 66 4.71 -3.50 5.67
CA ASN A 66 5.03 -3.46 7.08
C ASN A 66 6.46 -3.94 7.35
N THR A 67 6.85 -5.04 6.72
CA THR A 67 8.21 -5.57 6.85
C THR A 67 9.25 -4.59 6.33
N ARG A 68 8.98 -4.00 5.17
CA ARG A 68 9.91 -3.08 4.52
C ARG A 68 10.06 -1.76 5.29
N LEU A 69 8.98 -1.26 5.88
CA LEU A 69 8.97 0.05 6.53
C LEU A 69 9.21 0.01 8.03
N LYS A 70 9.37 -1.15 8.61
CA LYS A 70 9.50 -1.29 10.08
C LYS A 70 10.69 -0.51 10.64
N ASP A 71 11.77 -0.36 9.87
CA ASP A 71 12.96 0.35 10.32
C ASP A 71 12.77 1.87 10.38
N PHE A 72 11.66 2.36 9.82
CA PHE A 72 11.32 3.79 9.80
C PHE A 72 10.27 4.18 10.84
N ARG A 73 9.85 3.26 11.69
CA ARG A 73 8.81 3.50 12.71
C ARG A 73 9.38 3.64 14.09
#